data_c2812c2773532e16205848efbad69a5e
#
_entry.id   c2812c2773532e16205848efbad69a5e
#
_cell.length_a   1.000
_cell.length_b   1.000
_cell.length_c   1.000
_cell.angle_alpha   90.00
_cell.angle_beta   90.00
_cell.angle_gamma   90.00
#
_symmetry.space_group_name_H-M   'P 1'
#
loop_
_entity.id
_entity.type
_entity.pdbx_description
1 polymer ?
#
loop_
_entity_poly.entity_id
_entity_poly.type
_entity_poly.pdbx_seq_one_letter_code
_entity_poly.pdbx_strand_id
1 'polypeptide(L)'
;NGKSVEEYGLLDVEEIGEVLPLLNASKAYDGLTAGRLHHSSKIAYGFNYIDENLDITHDHDTQGDHGTHVSGIATANRYVAKNGASGVTYSYADNGVVGTAPDAQLLTMKVFGAGGGAYADDYIAAIEDAILLNCDAINLSLGSAAVGFTSAGNEYMDGVLASLSKTDTVVCMSCGNSGYWSEHTNTPLGLLYTEDSNTGRVGSPGAYPNSLAVASADNIGATGGYVCVGEEKYVYNDTASVAFGTLDTSEKGSGTAYDYLFLGDPTDPEDTVKYGGSAEDFTVLDVAGKIVLISRGGGVNFADKQKYAMNAGAAGAIIYNNEAGTINMSLSGKLPCVSMRKDQMESILAQSVQDAAGSYTGSMVVASGVATDLEATGGVITMSSFSSWGVPGNLTLKPEITAPGGSIYSTRDGGQYGLMSGTSMASPSAAGMAAVVAQYIHENHLDQQEGLT
;
A
#
# COMPACT_ATOMS: atom_id res chain seq x y z
N ASN A 1 19.71 13.68 -14.02
CA ASN A 1 20.71 12.87 -14.73
C ASN A 1 21.43 13.62 -15.87
N GLY A 2 21.01 14.86 -16.20
CA GLY A 2 21.70 15.71 -17.20
C GLY A 2 21.34 15.44 -18.65
N LYS A 3 20.43 14.53 -18.94
CA LYS A 3 19.84 14.33 -20.27
C LYS A 3 18.63 15.24 -20.47
N SER A 4 18.39 15.68 -21.71
CA SER A 4 17.18 16.43 -22.08
C SER A 4 15.96 15.49 -22.19
N VAL A 5 14.75 16.07 -22.23
CA VAL A 5 13.50 15.33 -22.44
C VAL A 5 13.56 14.54 -23.75
N GLU A 6 14.10 15.14 -24.82
CA GLU A 6 14.27 14.52 -26.15
C GLU A 6 15.22 13.31 -26.12
N GLU A 7 16.25 13.32 -25.25
CA GLU A 7 17.17 12.18 -25.12
C GLU A 7 16.55 10.97 -24.40
N TYR A 8 15.43 11.17 -23.68
CA TYR A 8 14.71 10.09 -23.01
C TYR A 8 13.49 9.60 -23.80
N GLY A 9 13.08 10.29 -24.87
CA GLY A 9 11.85 9.99 -25.59
C GLY A 9 10.61 10.12 -24.68
N LEU A 10 10.59 11.15 -23.81
CA LEU A 10 9.48 11.39 -22.89
C LEU A 10 8.31 12.00 -23.64
N LEU A 11 7.10 11.54 -23.30
CA LEU A 11 5.86 12.06 -23.86
C LEU A 11 5.66 13.54 -23.46
N ASP A 12 5.37 14.38 -24.44
CA ASP A 12 5.08 15.80 -24.27
C ASP A 12 3.81 16.23 -25.01
N VAL A 13 3.55 17.54 -25.03
CA VAL A 13 2.35 18.11 -25.68
C VAL A 13 2.37 17.93 -27.20
N GLU A 14 3.52 17.92 -27.86
CA GLU A 14 3.66 17.77 -29.31
C GLU A 14 3.35 16.32 -29.70
N GLU A 15 3.93 15.36 -29.01
CA GLU A 15 3.69 13.93 -29.24
C GLU A 15 2.24 13.53 -28.97
N ILE A 16 1.62 14.05 -27.87
CA ILE A 16 0.19 13.87 -27.64
C ILE A 16 -0.62 14.46 -28.81
N GLY A 17 -0.20 15.63 -29.31
CA GLY A 17 -0.88 16.32 -30.42
C GLY A 17 -0.92 15.51 -31.71
N GLU A 18 0.13 14.74 -31.98
CA GLU A 18 0.22 13.90 -33.18
C GLU A 18 -0.83 12.78 -33.18
N VAL A 19 -1.09 12.18 -32.03
CA VAL A 19 -2.04 11.06 -31.89
C VAL A 19 -3.43 11.50 -31.44
N LEU A 20 -3.61 12.74 -30.99
CA LEU A 20 -4.84 13.28 -30.43
C LEU A 20 -6.12 12.93 -31.26
N PRO A 21 -6.13 13.06 -32.61
CA PRO A 21 -7.33 12.73 -33.38
C PRO A 21 -7.73 11.25 -33.35
N LEU A 22 -6.83 10.37 -32.94
CA LEU A 22 -7.04 8.92 -32.85
C LEU A 22 -7.52 8.49 -31.46
N LEU A 23 -7.21 9.27 -30.42
CA LEU A 23 -7.52 8.94 -29.05
C LEU A 23 -9.03 8.84 -28.79
N ASN A 24 -9.42 7.85 -28.01
CA ASN A 24 -10.79 7.70 -27.52
C ASN A 24 -11.20 8.89 -26.64
N ALA A 25 -10.27 9.44 -25.85
CA ALA A 25 -10.47 10.66 -25.08
C ALA A 25 -10.94 11.84 -25.97
N SER A 26 -10.38 12.00 -27.17
CA SER A 26 -10.77 13.09 -28.09
C SER A 26 -12.13 12.86 -28.77
N LYS A 27 -12.56 11.60 -28.86
CA LYS A 27 -13.91 11.23 -29.36
C LYS A 27 -14.98 11.46 -28.29
N ALA A 28 -14.62 11.26 -27.03
CA ALA A 28 -15.51 11.43 -25.87
C ALA A 28 -15.68 12.89 -25.46
N TYR A 29 -14.68 13.75 -25.68
CA TYR A 29 -14.68 15.13 -25.19
C TYR A 29 -14.42 16.14 -26.33
N ASP A 30 -15.44 16.88 -26.71
CA ASP A 30 -15.37 17.89 -27.78
C ASP A 30 -14.42 19.04 -27.44
N GLY A 31 -13.58 19.42 -28.40
CA GLY A 31 -12.62 20.50 -28.25
C GLY A 31 -11.44 20.20 -27.33
N LEU A 32 -11.15 18.91 -27.11
CA LEU A 32 -9.96 18.48 -26.40
C LEU A 32 -8.69 18.93 -27.13
N THR A 33 -7.68 19.33 -26.35
CA THR A 33 -6.37 19.70 -26.86
C THR A 33 -5.26 18.98 -26.10
N ALA A 34 -4.14 18.71 -26.72
CA ALA A 34 -3.01 18.05 -26.08
C ALA A 34 -2.54 18.76 -24.81
N GLY A 35 -2.52 20.11 -24.83
CA GLY A 35 -2.14 20.91 -23.65
C GLY A 35 -3.12 20.81 -22.47
N ARG A 36 -4.35 20.34 -22.68
CA ARG A 36 -5.30 20.07 -21.57
C ARG A 36 -5.13 18.67 -20.99
N LEU A 37 -4.55 17.76 -21.74
CA LEU A 37 -4.25 16.39 -21.30
C LEU A 37 -2.90 16.32 -20.55
N HIS A 38 -1.96 17.20 -20.89
CA HIS A 38 -0.64 17.23 -20.27
C HIS A 38 -0.66 18.07 -18.99
N HIS A 39 -0.33 17.46 -17.86
CA HIS A 39 -0.33 18.13 -16.54
C HIS A 39 1.06 18.57 -16.09
N SER A 40 2.06 17.73 -16.28
CA SER A 40 3.45 18.01 -15.91
C SER A 40 4.41 17.03 -16.58
N SER A 41 5.72 17.29 -16.48
CA SER A 41 6.73 16.31 -16.94
C SER A 41 6.64 14.95 -16.24
N LYS A 42 6.05 14.86 -15.05
CA LYS A 42 5.83 13.61 -14.32
C LYS A 42 4.47 12.98 -14.66
N ILE A 43 3.41 13.76 -14.67
CA ILE A 43 2.07 13.34 -15.08
C ILE A 43 1.88 13.86 -16.51
N ALA A 44 2.37 13.10 -17.47
CA ALA A 44 2.44 13.51 -18.86
C ALA A 44 1.09 13.49 -19.57
N TYR A 45 0.12 12.74 -19.03
CA TYR A 45 -1.21 12.62 -19.59
C TYR A 45 -2.24 12.38 -18.48
N GLY A 46 -3.45 12.93 -18.64
CA GLY A 46 -4.57 12.66 -17.73
C GLY A 46 -5.92 12.85 -18.40
N PHE A 47 -6.78 11.83 -18.28
CA PHE A 47 -8.17 11.87 -18.73
C PHE A 47 -9.05 10.95 -17.89
N ASN A 48 -10.28 11.35 -17.66
CA ASN A 48 -11.32 10.57 -16.97
C ASN A 48 -12.24 9.94 -18.04
N TYR A 49 -12.05 8.66 -18.30
CA TYR A 49 -12.75 7.91 -19.33
C TYR A 49 -14.19 7.58 -18.97
N ILE A 50 -14.46 7.34 -17.67
CA ILE A 50 -15.80 6.97 -17.22
C ILE A 50 -16.78 8.17 -17.17
N ASP A 51 -16.30 9.34 -16.75
CA ASP A 51 -17.14 10.55 -16.70
C ASP A 51 -16.88 11.47 -17.89
N GLU A 52 -16.08 11.06 -18.86
CA GLU A 52 -15.74 11.73 -20.12
C GLU A 52 -15.29 13.18 -19.93
N ASN A 53 -14.37 13.41 -18.96
CA ASN A 53 -13.90 14.75 -18.63
C ASN A 53 -12.43 14.78 -18.20
N LEU A 54 -11.95 15.96 -17.75
CA LEU A 54 -10.55 16.19 -17.36
C LEU A 54 -10.29 16.07 -15.85
N ASP A 55 -11.27 15.68 -15.07
CA ASP A 55 -11.12 15.52 -13.63
C ASP A 55 -10.54 14.13 -13.32
N ILE A 56 -9.22 14.08 -13.14
CA ILE A 56 -8.48 12.86 -12.80
C ILE A 56 -8.33 12.67 -11.28
N THR A 57 -8.91 13.57 -10.48
CA THR A 57 -8.90 13.50 -9.01
C THR A 57 -10.09 12.68 -8.49
N HIS A 58 -10.16 12.48 -7.18
CA HIS A 58 -11.32 11.89 -6.53
C HIS A 58 -12.18 12.92 -5.76
N ASP A 59 -11.97 14.22 -6.01
CA ASP A 59 -12.63 15.30 -5.28
C ASP A 59 -14.15 15.28 -5.45
N HIS A 60 -14.65 14.70 -6.53
CA HIS A 60 -16.06 14.62 -6.87
C HIS A 60 -16.62 13.19 -6.91
N ASP A 61 -15.89 12.22 -6.32
CA ASP A 61 -16.31 10.82 -6.25
C ASP A 61 -16.10 10.21 -4.86
N THR A 62 -16.43 8.94 -4.69
CA THR A 62 -16.32 8.21 -3.43
C THR A 62 -15.24 7.15 -3.43
N GLN A 63 -14.35 7.13 -4.45
CA GLN A 63 -13.36 6.08 -4.65
C GLN A 63 -12.16 6.18 -3.71
N GLY A 64 -11.93 7.36 -3.13
CA GLY A 64 -10.79 7.62 -2.26
C GLY A 64 -9.46 7.62 -3.02
N ASP A 65 -8.38 7.45 -2.29
CA ASP A 65 -7.01 7.64 -2.74
C ASP A 65 -6.31 6.37 -3.25
N HIS A 66 -7.07 5.33 -3.61
CA HIS A 66 -6.53 4.06 -4.12
C HIS A 66 -5.62 4.28 -5.35
N GLY A 67 -6.06 5.06 -6.34
CA GLY A 67 -5.27 5.38 -7.53
C GLY A 67 -3.99 6.15 -7.21
N THR A 68 -4.02 7.08 -6.26
CA THR A 68 -2.84 7.81 -5.77
C THR A 68 -1.83 6.85 -5.13
N HIS A 69 -2.32 5.90 -4.33
CA HIS A 69 -1.48 4.90 -3.68
C HIS A 69 -0.80 3.97 -4.70
N VAL A 70 -1.55 3.48 -5.67
CA VAL A 70 -1.09 2.65 -6.79
C VAL A 70 -0.04 3.38 -7.63
N SER A 71 -0.30 4.63 -8.00
CA SER A 71 0.62 5.49 -8.75
C SER A 71 1.94 5.70 -8.00
N GLY A 72 1.86 5.87 -6.68
CA GLY A 72 3.05 6.01 -5.83
C GLY A 72 3.93 4.77 -5.83
N ILE A 73 3.34 3.57 -5.77
CA ILE A 73 4.10 2.31 -5.83
C ILE A 73 4.86 2.19 -7.15
N ALA A 74 4.22 2.53 -8.26
CA ALA A 74 4.86 2.44 -9.56
C ALA A 74 5.93 3.53 -9.76
N THR A 75 5.60 4.79 -9.46
CA THR A 75 6.37 5.93 -10.00
C THR A 75 6.69 7.05 -9.01
N ALA A 76 6.47 6.89 -7.67
CA ALA A 76 6.78 7.97 -6.74
C ALA A 76 8.22 8.47 -6.88
N ASN A 77 8.39 9.78 -6.89
CA ASN A 77 9.68 10.43 -7.11
C ASN A 77 10.69 10.08 -6.00
N ARG A 78 11.90 9.74 -6.42
CA ARG A 78 13.04 9.52 -5.51
C ARG A 78 13.45 10.80 -4.77
N TYR A 79 13.25 11.95 -5.40
CA TYR A 79 13.61 13.25 -4.87
C TYR A 79 12.38 14.13 -4.76
N VAL A 80 12.29 14.86 -3.66
CA VAL A 80 11.25 15.86 -3.43
C VAL A 80 11.84 17.26 -3.51
N ALA A 81 11.10 18.17 -4.13
CA ALA A 81 11.46 19.57 -4.21
C ALA A 81 11.22 20.25 -2.86
N LYS A 82 12.23 20.96 -2.36
CA LYS A 82 12.13 21.84 -1.18
C LYS A 82 12.29 23.28 -1.60
N ASN A 83 11.25 24.08 -1.41
CA ASN A 83 11.29 25.51 -1.68
C ASN A 83 12.05 26.22 -0.55
N GLY A 84 13.19 26.83 -0.88
CA GLY A 84 13.99 27.62 0.05
C GLY A 84 14.11 29.07 -0.40
N ALA A 85 14.62 29.94 0.47
CA ALA A 85 14.86 31.37 0.15
C ALA A 85 15.84 31.57 -1.04
N SER A 86 16.66 30.57 -1.31
CA SER A 86 17.66 30.57 -2.40
C SER A 86 17.19 29.89 -3.69
N GLY A 87 15.92 29.44 -3.75
CA GLY A 87 15.36 28.69 -4.86
C GLY A 87 14.96 27.27 -4.47
N VAL A 88 14.60 26.44 -5.46
CA VAL A 88 14.22 25.05 -5.29
C VAL A 88 15.47 24.19 -5.12
N THR A 89 15.49 23.39 -4.05
CA THR A 89 16.49 22.34 -3.85
C THR A 89 15.79 20.98 -3.84
N TYR A 90 16.51 19.92 -4.17
CA TYR A 90 15.98 18.56 -4.16
C TYR A 90 16.68 17.76 -3.08
N SER A 91 15.91 17.04 -2.28
CA SER A 91 16.43 16.08 -1.31
C SER A 91 15.80 14.70 -1.56
N TYR A 92 16.46 13.66 -1.07
CA TYR A 92 15.81 12.34 -1.02
C TYR A 92 14.45 12.47 -0.32
N ALA A 93 13.49 11.65 -0.77
CA ALA A 93 12.19 11.57 -0.12
C ALA A 93 12.39 11.01 1.30
N ASP A 94 12.41 11.89 2.30
CA ASP A 94 12.66 11.54 3.71
C ASP A 94 11.57 10.61 4.27
N ASN A 95 10.43 10.52 3.57
CA ASN A 95 9.26 9.72 3.97
C ASN A 95 9.31 8.28 3.46
N GLY A 96 10.42 7.85 2.87
CA GLY A 96 10.66 6.46 2.51
C GLY A 96 9.88 5.91 1.31
N VAL A 97 9.03 6.71 0.64
CA VAL A 97 8.29 6.25 -0.53
C VAL A 97 9.04 6.60 -1.80
N VAL A 98 9.51 5.56 -2.48
CA VAL A 98 10.11 5.65 -3.82
C VAL A 98 9.44 4.60 -4.69
N GLY A 99 8.92 5.01 -5.83
CA GLY A 99 8.30 4.09 -6.78
C GLY A 99 9.29 3.09 -7.37
N THR A 100 8.81 1.99 -7.89
CA THR A 100 9.65 0.97 -8.55
C THR A 100 10.35 1.54 -9.79
N ALA A 101 9.68 2.45 -10.51
CA ALA A 101 10.23 3.24 -11.62
C ALA A 101 10.13 4.75 -11.32
N PRO A 102 10.97 5.30 -10.41
CA PRO A 102 10.79 6.65 -9.90
C PRO A 102 11.01 7.74 -10.96
N ASP A 103 11.74 7.45 -11.99
CA ASP A 103 12.04 8.39 -13.07
C ASP A 103 11.09 8.25 -14.28
N ALA A 104 10.18 7.26 -14.28
CA ALA A 104 9.17 7.09 -15.31
C ALA A 104 8.11 8.19 -15.28
N GLN A 105 7.57 8.54 -16.44
CA GLN A 105 6.36 9.35 -16.55
C GLN A 105 5.13 8.53 -16.19
N LEU A 106 4.09 9.19 -15.74
CA LEU A 106 2.81 8.61 -15.40
C LEU A 106 1.72 9.15 -16.30
N LEU A 107 0.95 8.28 -16.91
CA LEU A 107 -0.29 8.59 -17.59
C LEU A 107 -1.44 8.18 -16.66
N THR A 108 -2.21 9.14 -16.19
CA THR A 108 -3.35 8.92 -15.29
C THR A 108 -4.62 8.76 -16.12
N MET A 109 -5.08 7.52 -16.22
CA MET A 109 -6.27 7.14 -16.96
C MET A 109 -7.35 6.71 -15.97
N LYS A 110 -8.24 7.64 -15.59
CA LYS A 110 -9.27 7.42 -14.58
C LYS A 110 -10.43 6.63 -15.19
N VAL A 111 -10.74 5.48 -14.61
CA VAL A 111 -11.80 4.56 -15.05
C VAL A 111 -12.80 4.23 -13.94
N PHE A 112 -12.64 4.80 -12.75
CA PHE A 112 -13.63 4.77 -11.66
C PHE A 112 -14.17 6.18 -11.45
N GLY A 113 -15.47 6.34 -11.56
CA GLY A 113 -16.14 7.63 -11.47
C GLY A 113 -17.01 7.80 -10.25
N ALA A 114 -17.81 8.87 -10.26
CA ALA A 114 -18.75 9.22 -9.19
C ALA A 114 -19.77 8.09 -8.89
N GLY A 115 -20.08 7.25 -9.87
CA GLY A 115 -20.98 6.10 -9.73
C GLY A 115 -20.42 4.88 -9.02
N GLY A 116 -19.11 4.86 -8.71
CA GLY A 116 -18.50 3.81 -7.90
C GLY A 116 -18.09 2.53 -8.65
N GLY A 117 -18.17 2.49 -9.98
CA GLY A 117 -17.80 1.33 -10.79
C GLY A 117 -16.79 1.67 -11.88
N ALA A 118 -16.15 0.63 -12.45
CA ALA A 118 -15.42 0.69 -13.71
C ALA A 118 -16.10 -0.24 -14.70
N TYR A 119 -16.33 0.23 -15.90
CA TYR A 119 -16.92 -0.56 -16.95
C TYR A 119 -15.87 -1.00 -17.97
N ALA A 120 -16.13 -2.11 -18.67
CA ALA A 120 -15.15 -2.70 -19.56
C ALA A 120 -14.81 -1.79 -20.75
N ASP A 121 -15.78 -1.07 -21.28
CA ASP A 121 -15.62 -0.10 -22.38
C ASP A 121 -14.69 1.04 -22.00
N ASP A 122 -14.79 1.57 -20.76
CA ASP A 122 -13.96 2.68 -20.29
C ASP A 122 -12.49 2.28 -20.15
N TYR A 123 -12.20 1.17 -19.45
CA TYR A 123 -10.80 0.78 -19.26
C TYR A 123 -10.18 0.18 -20.52
N ILE A 124 -10.99 -0.34 -21.46
CA ILE A 124 -10.51 -0.75 -22.78
C ILE A 124 -10.14 0.48 -23.61
N ALA A 125 -10.98 1.52 -23.63
CA ALA A 125 -10.67 2.77 -24.30
C ALA A 125 -9.37 3.40 -23.74
N ALA A 126 -9.17 3.32 -22.43
CA ALA A 126 -7.93 3.76 -21.78
C ALA A 126 -6.71 2.93 -22.22
N ILE A 127 -6.85 1.60 -22.33
CA ILE A 127 -5.76 0.71 -22.82
C ILE A 127 -5.40 1.06 -24.27
N GLU A 128 -6.38 1.24 -25.15
CA GLU A 128 -6.15 1.61 -26.55
C GLU A 128 -5.40 2.94 -26.64
N ASP A 129 -5.81 3.95 -25.87
CA ASP A 129 -5.14 5.24 -25.86
C ASP A 129 -3.71 5.13 -25.28
N ALA A 130 -3.49 4.29 -24.25
CA ALA A 130 -2.16 4.05 -23.71
C ALA A 130 -1.21 3.43 -24.74
N ILE A 131 -1.72 2.52 -25.59
CA ILE A 131 -0.97 1.92 -26.70
C ILE A 131 -0.64 2.99 -27.75
N LEU A 132 -1.61 3.83 -28.10
CA LEU A 132 -1.40 4.93 -29.06
C LEU A 132 -0.39 5.95 -28.56
N LEU A 133 -0.32 6.15 -27.26
CA LEU A 133 0.66 7.03 -26.58
C LEU A 133 2.00 6.31 -26.29
N ASN A 134 2.18 5.11 -26.82
CA ASN A 134 3.41 4.33 -26.75
C ASN A 134 3.90 4.07 -25.31
N CYS A 135 2.98 3.69 -24.41
CA CYS A 135 3.34 3.33 -23.04
C CYS A 135 4.11 2.00 -23.01
N ASP A 136 5.21 1.97 -22.26
CA ASP A 136 5.99 0.74 -22.02
C ASP A 136 5.25 -0.26 -21.14
N ALA A 137 4.52 0.25 -20.14
CA ALA A 137 3.77 -0.58 -19.19
C ALA A 137 2.43 0.05 -18.82
N ILE A 138 1.43 -0.81 -18.66
CA ILE A 138 0.09 -0.45 -18.17
C ILE A 138 -0.16 -1.21 -16.88
N ASN A 139 -0.72 -0.54 -15.88
CA ASN A 139 -1.19 -1.14 -14.64
C ASN A 139 -2.70 -1.06 -14.52
N LEU A 140 -3.36 -2.20 -14.32
CA LEU A 140 -4.78 -2.30 -13.98
C LEU A 140 -4.93 -2.89 -12.58
N SER A 141 -5.03 -2.02 -11.58
CA SER A 141 -5.35 -2.40 -10.20
C SER A 141 -6.86 -2.45 -9.97
N LEU A 142 -7.54 -3.22 -10.81
CA LEU A 142 -9.00 -3.37 -10.81
C LEU A 142 -9.39 -4.80 -11.22
N GLY A 143 -10.66 -5.15 -11.01
CA GLY A 143 -11.20 -6.41 -11.46
C GLY A 143 -12.48 -6.81 -10.72
N SER A 144 -13.17 -7.79 -11.28
CA SER A 144 -14.29 -8.47 -10.63
C SER A 144 -13.80 -9.72 -9.93
N ALA A 145 -14.20 -9.87 -8.66
CA ALA A 145 -13.78 -11.00 -7.84
C ALA A 145 -14.35 -12.32 -8.37
N ALA A 146 -13.54 -13.37 -8.29
CA ALA A 146 -13.94 -14.77 -8.48
C ALA A 146 -14.67 -15.13 -9.79
N VAL A 147 -14.62 -14.27 -10.80
CA VAL A 147 -15.38 -14.51 -12.06
C VAL A 147 -14.63 -15.45 -13.01
N GLY A 148 -13.29 -15.58 -12.81
CA GLY A 148 -12.46 -16.36 -13.72
C GLY A 148 -12.48 -15.82 -15.15
N PHE A 149 -12.10 -16.68 -16.09
CA PHE A 149 -12.16 -16.40 -17.51
C PHE A 149 -13.42 -17.04 -18.12
N THR A 150 -14.25 -16.24 -18.78
CA THR A 150 -15.32 -16.73 -19.63
C THR A 150 -15.15 -16.12 -21.02
N SER A 151 -14.80 -16.94 -22.00
CA SER A 151 -14.71 -16.51 -23.40
C SER A 151 -16.09 -16.24 -24.03
N ALA A 152 -17.15 -16.77 -23.43
CA ALA A 152 -18.50 -16.58 -23.95
C ALA A 152 -19.02 -15.18 -23.70
N GLY A 153 -19.14 -14.38 -24.74
CA GLY A 153 -19.71 -13.03 -24.71
C GLY A 153 -18.72 -11.89 -24.51
N ASN A 154 -17.40 -12.15 -24.51
CA ASN A 154 -16.36 -11.13 -24.36
C ASN A 154 -15.43 -11.04 -25.58
N GLU A 155 -15.96 -11.26 -26.79
CA GLU A 155 -15.18 -11.19 -28.04
C GLU A 155 -14.46 -9.84 -28.22
N TYR A 156 -15.03 -8.76 -27.73
CA TYR A 156 -14.42 -7.44 -27.79
C TYR A 156 -13.19 -7.35 -26.89
N MET A 157 -13.29 -7.77 -25.63
CA MET A 157 -12.17 -7.83 -24.69
C MET A 157 -11.07 -8.75 -25.20
N ASP A 158 -11.43 -9.94 -25.70
CA ASP A 158 -10.48 -10.88 -26.28
C ASP A 158 -9.74 -10.25 -27.48
N GLY A 159 -10.44 -9.50 -28.32
CA GLY A 159 -9.87 -8.80 -29.47
C GLY A 159 -8.84 -7.72 -29.07
N VAL A 160 -9.19 -6.89 -28.09
CA VAL A 160 -8.29 -5.84 -27.58
C VAL A 160 -7.06 -6.44 -26.91
N LEU A 161 -7.23 -7.39 -25.99
CA LEU A 161 -6.10 -8.02 -25.31
C LEU A 161 -5.25 -8.89 -26.25
N ALA A 162 -5.86 -9.50 -27.29
CA ALA A 162 -5.10 -10.17 -28.34
C ALA A 162 -4.24 -9.18 -29.16
N SER A 163 -4.67 -7.95 -29.32
CA SER A 163 -3.89 -6.93 -30.01
C SER A 163 -2.63 -6.52 -29.26
N LEU A 164 -2.63 -6.63 -27.92
CA LEU A 164 -1.45 -6.37 -27.09
C LEU A 164 -0.25 -7.25 -27.45
N SER A 165 -0.48 -8.47 -27.95
CA SER A 165 0.60 -9.34 -28.41
C SER A 165 1.36 -8.80 -29.63
N LYS A 166 0.88 -7.71 -30.23
CA LYS A 166 1.51 -7.02 -31.39
C LYS A 166 2.19 -5.71 -30.98
N THR A 167 2.23 -5.42 -29.71
CA THR A 167 2.82 -4.22 -29.11
C THR A 167 3.92 -4.64 -28.15
N ASP A 168 4.82 -3.71 -27.83
CA ASP A 168 5.86 -3.92 -26.81
C ASP A 168 5.37 -3.49 -25.41
N THR A 169 4.08 -3.15 -25.28
CA THR A 169 3.46 -2.72 -24.03
C THR A 169 3.16 -3.90 -23.11
N VAL A 170 3.71 -3.89 -21.92
CA VAL A 170 3.43 -4.89 -20.88
C VAL A 170 2.23 -4.47 -20.04
N VAL A 171 1.21 -5.33 -19.96
CA VAL A 171 0.01 -5.06 -19.16
C VAL A 171 0.03 -5.90 -17.88
N CYS A 172 0.16 -5.25 -16.74
CA CYS A 172 0.08 -5.85 -15.42
C CYS A 172 -1.32 -5.65 -14.83
N MET A 173 -1.94 -6.73 -14.38
CA MET A 173 -3.28 -6.72 -13.81
C MET A 173 -3.29 -7.38 -12.45
N SER A 174 -4.00 -6.79 -11.49
CA SER A 174 -4.21 -7.44 -10.20
C SER A 174 -4.96 -8.76 -10.38
N CYS A 175 -4.49 -9.85 -9.75
CA CYS A 175 -5.14 -11.16 -9.90
C CYS A 175 -6.43 -11.30 -9.07
N GLY A 176 -6.70 -10.36 -8.17
CA GLY A 176 -7.88 -10.38 -7.30
C GLY A 176 -7.55 -10.74 -5.85
N ASN A 177 -8.46 -10.39 -4.95
CA ASN A 177 -8.31 -10.54 -3.50
C ASN A 177 -9.28 -11.59 -2.92
N SER A 178 -9.63 -12.62 -3.70
CA SER A 178 -10.58 -13.69 -3.34
C SER A 178 -9.87 -14.98 -2.92
N GLY A 179 -8.72 -14.87 -2.27
CA GLY A 179 -7.92 -16.01 -1.82
C GLY A 179 -8.60 -16.85 -0.74
N TYR A 180 -9.47 -16.23 0.06
CA TYR A 180 -10.28 -16.93 1.04
C TYR A 180 -11.62 -17.37 0.42
N TRP A 181 -11.92 -18.64 0.55
CA TRP A 181 -13.25 -19.19 0.27
C TRP A 181 -14.34 -18.59 1.17
N SER A 182 -13.94 -17.87 2.20
CA SER A 182 -14.76 -17.38 3.29
C SER A 182 -15.14 -15.91 3.21
N GLU A 183 -14.99 -15.23 2.09
CA GLU A 183 -15.48 -13.85 1.98
C GLU A 183 -16.96 -13.68 2.38
N HIS A 184 -17.71 -14.77 2.36
CA HIS A 184 -19.12 -14.79 2.71
C HIS A 184 -19.43 -15.52 4.02
N THR A 185 -18.45 -15.90 4.80
CA THR A 185 -18.72 -16.76 5.96
C THR A 185 -18.20 -16.15 7.24
N ASN A 186 -19.15 -15.71 8.06
CA ASN A 186 -19.00 -15.62 9.51
C ASN A 186 -18.90 -17.01 10.16
N THR A 187 -18.48 -18.05 9.45
CA THR A 187 -18.35 -19.39 10.00
C THR A 187 -16.93 -19.65 10.46
N PRO A 188 -16.73 -20.13 11.69
CA PRO A 188 -15.42 -20.33 12.31
C PRO A 188 -14.53 -21.36 11.62
N LEU A 189 -15.05 -22.10 10.65
CA LEU A 189 -14.37 -23.25 10.03
C LEU A 189 -13.85 -22.98 8.61
N GLY A 190 -14.04 -21.77 8.05
CA GLY A 190 -13.75 -21.51 6.64
C GLY A 190 -14.40 -22.61 5.77
N LEU A 191 -15.37 -22.29 4.96
CA LEU A 191 -15.99 -23.34 4.14
C LEU A 191 -14.97 -23.90 3.15
N LEU A 192 -14.71 -25.17 3.25
CA LEU A 192 -13.95 -25.96 2.28
C LEU A 192 -14.73 -26.19 0.99
N TYR A 193 -16.03 -25.91 0.99
CA TYR A 193 -16.91 -26.12 -0.13
C TYR A 193 -17.68 -24.84 -0.44
N THR A 194 -17.66 -24.45 -1.71
CA THR A 194 -18.51 -23.41 -2.28
C THR A 194 -19.22 -23.97 -3.50
N GLU A 195 -20.43 -23.52 -3.74
CA GLU A 195 -21.15 -23.82 -4.99
C GLU A 195 -20.49 -23.12 -6.18
N ASP A 196 -19.78 -22.01 -5.93
CA ASP A 196 -18.99 -21.33 -6.95
C ASP A 196 -17.55 -21.86 -6.99
N SER A 197 -17.26 -22.66 -8.00
CA SER A 197 -15.93 -23.23 -8.24
C SER A 197 -14.86 -22.20 -8.61
N ASN A 198 -15.24 -20.95 -8.86
CA ASN A 198 -14.32 -19.86 -9.20
C ASN A 198 -13.87 -19.06 -7.98
N THR A 199 -14.48 -19.28 -6.81
CA THR A 199 -14.07 -18.64 -5.56
C THR A 199 -12.59 -18.90 -5.27
N GLY A 200 -11.84 -17.87 -4.99
CA GLY A 200 -10.40 -17.94 -4.74
C GLY A 200 -9.53 -17.88 -5.99
N ARG A 201 -10.11 -17.99 -7.18
CA ARG A 201 -9.37 -17.94 -8.45
C ARG A 201 -9.12 -16.51 -8.93
N VAL A 202 -8.24 -16.41 -9.93
CA VAL A 202 -7.95 -15.14 -10.59
C VAL A 202 -9.21 -14.54 -11.16
N GLY A 203 -9.44 -13.26 -10.86
CA GLY A 203 -10.58 -12.48 -11.34
C GLY A 203 -10.41 -11.97 -12.77
N SER A 204 -11.47 -11.39 -13.32
CA SER A 204 -11.43 -10.71 -14.61
C SER A 204 -11.09 -9.20 -14.40
N PRO A 205 -10.22 -8.55 -15.23
CA PRO A 205 -9.62 -9.06 -16.47
C PRO A 205 -8.28 -9.79 -16.29
N GLY A 206 -7.74 -9.95 -15.07
CA GLY A 206 -6.45 -10.61 -14.85
C GLY A 206 -6.36 -12.05 -15.38
N ALA A 207 -7.51 -12.74 -15.51
CA ALA A 207 -7.58 -14.10 -16.07
C ALA A 207 -7.39 -14.19 -17.60
N TYR A 208 -7.44 -13.06 -18.32
CA TYR A 208 -7.29 -13.05 -19.77
C TYR A 208 -5.84 -13.29 -20.20
N PRO A 209 -5.62 -13.87 -21.40
CA PRO A 209 -4.30 -14.01 -21.98
C PRO A 209 -3.70 -12.64 -22.36
N ASN A 210 -2.39 -12.63 -22.68
CA ASN A 210 -1.63 -11.44 -23.08
C ASN A 210 -1.56 -10.32 -22.02
N SER A 211 -1.72 -10.68 -20.75
CA SER A 211 -1.48 -9.82 -19.59
C SER A 211 -0.72 -10.60 -18.53
N LEU A 212 -0.03 -9.90 -17.65
CA LEU A 212 0.55 -10.48 -16.44
C LEU A 212 -0.45 -10.32 -15.29
N ALA A 213 -1.05 -11.42 -14.83
CA ALA A 213 -1.80 -11.41 -13.59
C ALA A 213 -0.81 -11.44 -12.42
N VAL A 214 -0.89 -10.44 -11.55
CA VAL A 214 0.05 -10.26 -10.45
C VAL A 214 -0.60 -10.67 -9.14
N ALA A 215 -0.04 -11.69 -8.51
CA ALA A 215 -0.40 -12.13 -7.17
C ALA A 215 0.30 -11.29 -6.11
N SER A 216 -0.21 -11.33 -4.88
CA SER A 216 0.31 -10.59 -3.75
C SER A 216 1.08 -11.49 -2.78
N ALA A 217 2.30 -11.08 -2.44
CA ALA A 217 3.01 -11.54 -1.26
C ALA A 217 2.99 -10.46 -0.17
N ASP A 218 3.07 -10.88 1.07
CA ASP A 218 3.21 -9.96 2.18
C ASP A 218 4.60 -9.33 2.17
N ASN A 219 4.66 -8.05 2.52
CA ASN A 219 5.93 -7.35 2.63
C ASN A 219 6.80 -8.03 3.72
N ILE A 220 8.08 -8.23 3.42
CA ILE A 220 9.05 -8.78 4.39
C ILE A 220 9.35 -7.83 5.53
N GLY A 221 9.17 -6.51 5.31
CA GLY A 221 9.31 -5.48 6.32
C GLY A 221 7.95 -4.86 6.67
N ALA A 222 7.84 -4.36 7.89
CA ALA A 222 6.75 -3.48 8.29
C ALA A 222 7.23 -2.03 8.25
N THR A 223 6.55 -1.19 7.47
CA THR A 223 6.79 0.27 7.49
C THR A 223 5.64 0.94 8.23
N GLY A 224 5.96 1.77 9.20
CA GLY A 224 4.96 2.44 10.02
C GLY A 224 5.57 3.46 10.96
N GLY A 225 4.72 4.05 11.80
CA GLY A 225 5.17 4.87 12.91
C GLY A 225 6.08 4.09 13.85
N TYR A 226 6.93 4.78 14.57
CA TYR A 226 7.91 4.15 15.44
C TYR A 226 8.13 4.92 16.74
N VAL A 227 8.63 4.22 17.74
CA VAL A 227 9.26 4.82 18.93
C VAL A 227 10.75 4.51 18.93
N CYS A 228 11.53 5.39 19.55
CA CYS A 228 12.94 5.12 19.83
C CYS A 228 13.13 4.82 21.33
N VAL A 229 13.89 3.76 21.64
CA VAL A 229 14.44 3.50 22.96
C VAL A 229 15.94 3.39 22.80
N GLY A 230 16.68 4.28 23.45
CA GLY A 230 18.10 4.47 23.13
C GLY A 230 18.29 4.91 21.67
N GLU A 231 19.13 4.19 20.94
CA GLU A 231 19.38 4.44 19.49
C GLU A 231 18.50 3.57 18.56
N GLU A 232 17.73 2.64 19.10
CA GLU A 232 16.95 1.68 18.34
C GLU A 232 15.54 2.20 18.03
N LYS A 233 15.05 1.88 16.83
CA LYS A 233 13.70 2.21 16.36
C LYS A 233 12.82 0.97 16.37
N TYR A 234 11.66 1.09 16.99
CA TYR A 234 10.66 0.04 17.09
C TYR A 234 9.40 0.46 16.37
N VAL A 235 9.15 -0.16 15.21
CA VAL A 235 7.95 0.09 14.40
C VAL A 235 6.76 -0.56 15.08
N TYR A 236 5.67 0.19 15.23
CA TYR A 236 4.43 -0.29 15.83
C TYR A 236 3.30 -0.43 14.80
N ASN A 237 2.29 -1.22 15.14
CA ASN A 237 1.05 -1.31 14.37
C ASN A 237 -0.02 -0.43 15.01
N ASP A 238 -0.48 0.59 14.28
CA ASP A 238 -1.47 1.57 14.73
C ASP A 238 -2.82 1.30 14.09
N THR A 239 -3.77 0.84 14.89
CA THR A 239 -5.16 0.58 14.49
C THR A 239 -6.15 1.45 15.28
N ALA A 240 -5.65 2.41 16.07
CA ALA A 240 -6.47 3.28 16.90
C ALA A 240 -7.14 4.40 16.09
N SER A 241 -8.26 4.89 16.60
CA SER A 241 -8.94 6.08 16.07
C SER A 241 -8.16 7.39 16.31
N VAL A 242 -7.25 7.38 17.28
CA VAL A 242 -6.30 8.46 17.55
C VAL A 242 -4.90 7.92 17.30
N ALA A 243 -4.25 8.43 16.29
CA ALA A 243 -2.93 7.96 15.87
C ALA A 243 -1.88 8.20 16.99
N PHE A 244 -1.05 7.19 17.23
CA PHE A 244 -0.01 7.24 18.26
C PHE A 244 1.03 8.35 18.01
N GLY A 245 1.30 8.64 16.74
CA GLY A 245 2.17 9.74 16.33
C GLY A 245 1.70 11.13 16.78
N THR A 246 0.44 11.30 17.20
CA THR A 246 -0.06 12.56 17.80
C THR A 246 0.58 12.90 19.15
N LEU A 247 1.24 11.93 19.78
CA LEU A 247 2.05 12.15 20.97
C LEU A 247 3.35 12.92 20.67
N ASP A 248 3.77 12.99 19.41
CA ASP A 248 4.86 13.88 19.02
C ASP A 248 4.37 15.32 18.94
N THR A 249 4.65 16.08 19.99
CA THR A 249 4.34 17.51 20.10
C THR A 249 5.52 18.41 19.73
N SER A 250 6.61 17.82 19.23
CA SER A 250 7.83 18.54 18.90
C SER A 250 7.67 19.40 17.63
N GLU A 251 8.45 20.48 17.54
CA GLU A 251 8.56 21.22 16.30
C GLU A 251 9.27 20.35 15.23
N LYS A 252 8.69 20.23 14.06
CA LYS A 252 9.21 19.50 12.89
C LYS A 252 9.31 17.98 13.01
N GLY A 253 8.55 17.34 13.93
CA GLY A 253 8.54 15.89 14.05
C GLY A 253 9.82 15.26 14.57
N SER A 254 10.62 16.02 15.34
CA SER A 254 11.89 15.52 15.90
C SER A 254 11.70 14.53 17.04
N GLY A 255 10.46 14.35 17.48
CA GLY A 255 10.06 13.41 18.52
C GLY A 255 9.89 14.04 19.92
N THR A 256 8.95 13.50 20.67
CA THR A 256 8.69 13.88 22.07
C THR A 256 9.03 12.72 22.99
N ALA A 257 9.82 12.99 24.03
CA ALA A 257 10.20 11.99 25.02
C ALA A 257 9.09 11.75 26.04
N TYR A 258 8.85 10.50 26.35
CA TYR A 258 7.94 10.04 27.39
C TYR A 258 8.63 9.01 28.28
N ASP A 259 8.40 9.08 29.56
CA ASP A 259 8.70 7.95 30.43
C ASP A 259 7.73 6.81 30.12
N TYR A 260 8.22 5.58 30.19
CA TYR A 260 7.37 4.40 30.08
C TYR A 260 7.52 3.49 31.29
N LEU A 261 6.51 2.65 31.49
CA LEU A 261 6.56 1.58 32.48
C LEU A 261 5.83 0.34 31.93
N PHE A 262 6.33 -0.82 32.31
CA PHE A 262 5.61 -2.09 32.15
C PHE A 262 4.57 -2.24 33.25
N LEU A 263 3.37 -2.60 32.84
CA LEU A 263 2.31 -2.95 33.79
C LEU A 263 2.63 -4.33 34.37
N GLY A 264 2.76 -4.43 35.66
CA GLY A 264 3.21 -5.65 36.37
C GLY A 264 4.65 -6.06 35.99
N ASP A 265 4.98 -7.31 36.30
CA ASP A 265 6.27 -7.92 35.94
C ASP A 265 6.13 -8.75 34.68
N PRO A 266 6.70 -8.27 33.52
CA PRO A 266 6.62 -9.02 32.27
C PRO A 266 7.41 -10.33 32.29
N THR A 267 8.32 -10.53 33.24
CA THR A 267 9.17 -11.73 33.36
C THR A 267 8.54 -12.81 34.24
N ASP A 268 7.61 -12.44 35.13
CA ASP A 268 6.92 -13.39 35.98
C ASP A 268 5.68 -13.96 35.27
N PRO A 269 5.64 -15.28 34.93
CA PRO A 269 4.49 -15.89 34.29
C PRO A 269 3.22 -15.87 35.17
N GLU A 270 3.36 -15.80 36.48
CA GLU A 270 2.25 -15.80 37.42
C GLU A 270 1.69 -14.37 37.69
N ASP A 271 2.40 -13.32 37.33
CA ASP A 271 1.89 -11.97 37.44
C ASP A 271 0.77 -11.68 36.46
N THR A 272 -0.45 -11.50 37.00
CA THR A 272 -1.64 -11.18 36.20
C THR A 272 -1.86 -9.70 36.00
N VAL A 273 -1.19 -8.84 36.76
CA VAL A 273 -1.27 -7.37 36.65
C VAL A 273 -0.82 -6.92 35.25
N LYS A 274 0.18 -7.59 34.68
CA LYS A 274 0.70 -7.28 33.34
C LYS A 274 -0.36 -7.31 32.21
N TYR A 275 -1.50 -7.95 32.46
CA TYR A 275 -2.59 -8.03 31.47
C TYR A 275 -3.55 -6.84 31.53
N GLY A 276 -3.51 -6.02 32.58
CA GLY A 276 -4.37 -4.85 32.74
C GLY A 276 -5.86 -5.21 32.69
N GLY A 277 -6.26 -6.22 33.46
CA GLY A 277 -7.59 -6.78 33.49
C GLY A 277 -8.62 -5.96 34.25
N SER A 278 -8.16 -5.04 35.08
CA SER A 278 -9.02 -4.20 35.94
C SER A 278 -8.42 -2.81 36.14
N ALA A 279 -9.23 -1.89 36.66
CA ALA A 279 -8.77 -0.55 36.99
C ALA A 279 -7.72 -0.56 38.16
N GLU A 280 -7.84 -1.54 39.05
CA GLU A 280 -6.94 -1.71 40.19
C GLU A 280 -5.51 -1.99 39.75
N ASP A 281 -5.31 -2.71 38.65
CA ASP A 281 -4.00 -3.04 38.08
C ASP A 281 -3.17 -1.77 37.79
N PHE A 282 -3.84 -0.67 37.47
CA PHE A 282 -3.22 0.62 37.14
C PHE A 282 -3.05 1.55 38.36
N THR A 283 -3.72 1.28 39.47
CA THR A 283 -3.70 2.19 40.65
C THR A 283 -2.48 2.02 41.50
N VAL A 284 -1.81 0.87 41.42
CA VAL A 284 -0.57 0.59 42.20
C VAL A 284 0.67 1.22 41.57
N LEU A 285 0.56 1.75 40.37
CA LEU A 285 1.65 2.30 39.58
C LEU A 285 1.35 3.77 39.23
N ASP A 286 2.37 4.59 39.19
CA ASP A 286 2.28 5.97 38.74
C ASP A 286 2.32 6.01 37.21
N VAL A 287 1.16 5.79 36.57
CA VAL A 287 1.01 5.75 35.12
C VAL A 287 0.67 7.11 34.47
N ALA A 288 0.35 8.11 35.29
CA ALA A 288 -0.11 9.41 34.80
C ALA A 288 0.95 10.12 33.94
N GLY A 289 0.55 10.48 32.70
CA GLY A 289 1.43 11.14 31.74
C GLY A 289 2.51 10.25 31.11
N LYS A 290 2.54 8.96 31.42
CA LYS A 290 3.51 7.98 30.86
C LYS A 290 2.91 7.12 29.78
N ILE A 291 3.76 6.42 29.03
CA ILE A 291 3.35 5.34 28.11
C ILE A 291 3.36 4.02 28.88
N VAL A 292 2.23 3.32 28.88
CA VAL A 292 2.07 2.06 29.61
C VAL A 292 2.19 0.89 28.66
N LEU A 293 3.08 -0.07 28.97
CA LEU A 293 3.32 -1.28 28.22
C LEU A 293 2.53 -2.43 28.83
N ILE A 294 1.58 -2.99 28.09
CA ILE A 294 0.58 -3.94 28.59
C ILE A 294 0.69 -5.25 27.79
N SER A 295 0.76 -6.39 28.46
CA SER A 295 0.80 -7.69 27.80
C SER A 295 -0.56 -8.05 27.16
N ARG A 296 -0.56 -8.62 25.97
CA ARG A 296 -1.70 -9.38 25.44
C ARG A 296 -1.97 -10.57 26.34
N GLY A 297 -3.24 -10.92 26.54
CA GLY A 297 -3.63 -12.09 27.34
C GLY A 297 -4.56 -11.76 28.50
N GLY A 298 -4.67 -12.68 29.45
CA GLY A 298 -5.54 -12.54 30.61
C GLY A 298 -7.04 -12.62 30.30
N GLY A 299 -7.44 -12.96 29.06
CA GLY A 299 -8.84 -12.93 28.63
C GLY A 299 -9.45 -11.53 28.53
N VAL A 300 -8.61 -10.49 28.52
CA VAL A 300 -9.03 -9.07 28.53
C VAL A 300 -9.04 -8.52 27.10
N ASN A 301 -10.13 -7.86 26.72
CA ASN A 301 -10.22 -7.19 25.41
C ASN A 301 -9.27 -6.01 25.31
N PHE A 302 -8.75 -5.74 24.10
CA PHE A 302 -7.86 -4.63 23.84
C PHE A 302 -8.50 -3.26 24.16
N ALA A 303 -9.79 -3.09 23.86
CA ALA A 303 -10.52 -1.88 24.16
C ALA A 303 -10.65 -1.62 25.67
N ASP A 304 -10.77 -2.69 26.50
CA ASP A 304 -10.81 -2.53 27.96
C ASP A 304 -9.45 -2.16 28.51
N LYS A 305 -8.35 -2.74 28.02
CA LYS A 305 -6.98 -2.35 28.37
C LYS A 305 -6.73 -0.86 28.06
N GLN A 306 -7.10 -0.42 26.85
CA GLN A 306 -7.01 0.98 26.44
C GLN A 306 -7.82 1.90 27.37
N LYS A 307 -9.03 1.50 27.71
CA LYS A 307 -9.93 2.25 28.61
C LYS A 307 -9.37 2.39 30.02
N TYR A 308 -8.84 1.31 30.60
CA TYR A 308 -8.26 1.36 31.95
C TYR A 308 -7.01 2.23 31.97
N ALA A 309 -6.12 2.11 30.99
CA ALA A 309 -4.94 2.97 30.87
C ALA A 309 -5.34 4.47 30.73
N MET A 310 -6.36 4.76 29.92
CA MET A 310 -6.90 6.10 29.75
C MET A 310 -7.44 6.67 31.08
N ASN A 311 -8.22 5.89 31.80
CA ASN A 311 -8.82 6.31 33.06
C ASN A 311 -7.77 6.53 34.18
N ALA A 312 -6.65 5.84 34.11
CA ALA A 312 -5.50 6.02 34.99
C ALA A 312 -4.61 7.23 34.59
N GLY A 313 -4.96 7.93 33.49
CA GLY A 313 -4.25 9.14 33.07
C GLY A 313 -2.98 8.89 32.27
N ALA A 314 -2.79 7.70 31.70
CA ALA A 314 -1.68 7.43 30.80
C ALA A 314 -1.68 8.38 29.59
N ALA A 315 -0.51 8.76 29.10
CA ALA A 315 -0.37 9.53 27.86
C ALA A 315 -0.66 8.68 26.62
N GLY A 316 -0.27 7.40 26.67
CA GLY A 316 -0.48 6.42 25.62
C GLY A 316 -0.34 5.00 26.15
N ALA A 317 -0.71 4.01 25.34
CA ALA A 317 -0.54 2.61 25.67
C ALA A 317 0.08 1.82 24.51
N ILE A 318 0.95 0.88 24.84
CA ILE A 318 1.51 -0.10 23.90
C ILE A 318 1.09 -1.49 24.37
N ILE A 319 0.28 -2.17 23.59
CA ILE A 319 -0.10 -3.54 23.90
C ILE A 319 0.81 -4.48 23.11
N TYR A 320 1.63 -5.22 23.82
CA TYR A 320 2.59 -6.13 23.18
C TYR A 320 2.09 -7.56 23.12
N ASN A 321 2.50 -8.24 22.04
CA ASN A 321 2.16 -9.65 21.86
C ASN A 321 2.92 -10.54 22.84
N ASN A 322 2.26 -11.54 23.35
CA ASN A 322 2.84 -12.59 24.19
C ASN A 322 3.30 -13.82 23.40
N GLU A 323 3.01 -13.82 22.09
CA GLU A 323 3.42 -14.83 21.12
C GLU A 323 4.16 -14.16 19.96
N ALA A 324 4.80 -14.95 19.09
CA ALA A 324 5.42 -14.41 17.87
C ALA A 324 4.37 -13.82 16.92
N GLY A 325 4.77 -12.82 16.16
CA GLY A 325 3.93 -12.15 15.15
C GLY A 325 3.25 -10.89 15.65
N THR A 326 2.54 -10.25 14.75
CA THR A 326 1.80 -8.99 14.96
C THR A 326 0.39 -9.25 15.48
N ILE A 327 -0.21 -8.25 16.11
CA ILE A 327 -1.63 -8.25 16.49
C ILE A 327 -2.36 -7.06 15.86
N ASN A 328 -3.56 -7.35 15.31
CA ASN A 328 -4.50 -6.33 14.89
C ASN A 328 -5.52 -6.14 16.00
N MET A 329 -5.64 -4.91 16.50
CA MET A 329 -6.51 -4.61 17.64
C MET A 329 -7.78 -3.91 17.17
N SER A 330 -8.91 -4.29 17.75
CA SER A 330 -10.13 -3.48 17.69
C SER A 330 -10.15 -2.57 18.91
N LEU A 331 -10.02 -1.27 18.68
CA LEU A 331 -9.96 -0.22 19.69
C LEU A 331 -11.13 0.74 19.52
N SER A 332 -11.66 1.26 20.62
CA SER A 332 -12.80 2.21 20.63
C SER A 332 -12.57 3.46 21.45
N GLY A 333 -11.46 3.52 22.20
CA GLY A 333 -11.12 4.63 23.08
C GLY A 333 -10.37 5.76 22.37
N LYS A 334 -10.20 6.89 23.08
CA LYS A 334 -9.49 8.08 22.57
C LYS A 334 -8.03 8.15 23.02
N LEU A 335 -7.54 7.18 23.81
CA LEU A 335 -6.12 7.12 24.17
C LEU A 335 -5.33 6.66 22.94
N PRO A 336 -4.25 7.33 22.54
CA PRO A 336 -3.31 6.76 21.58
C PRO A 336 -2.84 5.39 22.03
N CYS A 337 -3.07 4.36 21.22
CA CYS A 337 -2.78 2.98 21.62
C CYS A 337 -2.37 2.16 20.39
N VAL A 338 -1.21 1.52 20.48
CA VAL A 338 -0.62 0.73 19.40
C VAL A 338 -0.26 -0.67 19.87
N SER A 339 0.01 -1.56 18.91
CA SER A 339 0.58 -2.87 19.24
C SER A 339 2.02 -3.01 18.78
N MET A 340 2.76 -3.84 19.52
CA MET A 340 4.13 -4.23 19.22
C MET A 340 4.30 -5.75 19.30
N ARG A 341 5.30 -6.26 18.60
CA ARG A 341 5.67 -7.68 18.64
C ARG A 341 6.38 -8.01 19.97
N LYS A 342 6.38 -9.31 20.27
CA LYS A 342 7.04 -9.86 21.47
C LYS A 342 8.55 -9.57 21.48
N ASP A 343 9.23 -9.83 20.37
CA ASP A 343 10.68 -9.62 20.21
C ASP A 343 11.10 -8.16 20.43
N GLN A 344 10.31 -7.21 19.90
CA GLN A 344 10.53 -5.78 20.13
C GLN A 344 10.37 -5.44 21.61
N MET A 345 9.40 -6.03 22.27
CA MET A 345 9.17 -5.80 23.69
C MET A 345 10.28 -6.39 24.56
N GLU A 346 10.78 -7.59 24.21
CA GLU A 346 11.93 -8.20 24.88
C GLU A 346 13.19 -7.32 24.76
N SER A 347 13.39 -6.67 23.59
CA SER A 347 14.49 -5.72 23.39
C SER A 347 14.31 -4.44 24.22
N ILE A 348 13.10 -3.89 24.31
CA ILE A 348 12.80 -2.73 25.15
C ILE A 348 12.97 -3.09 26.63
N LEU A 349 12.53 -4.27 27.05
CA LEU A 349 12.69 -4.75 28.44
C LEU A 349 14.15 -4.88 28.82
N ALA A 350 14.99 -5.36 27.92
CA ALA A 350 16.44 -5.48 28.14
C ALA A 350 17.14 -4.12 28.37
N GLN A 351 16.53 -3.03 27.86
CA GLN A 351 17.02 -1.66 28.06
C GLN A 351 16.35 -0.95 29.26
N SER A 352 15.36 -1.60 29.87
CA SER A 352 14.63 -1.03 31.02
C SER A 352 15.39 -1.18 32.34
N VAL A 353 15.10 -0.29 33.28
CA VAL A 353 15.64 -0.33 34.60
C VAL A 353 14.51 -0.65 35.58
N GLN A 354 14.78 -1.55 36.53
CA GLN A 354 13.84 -1.84 37.59
C GLN A 354 13.92 -0.75 38.66
N ASP A 355 12.80 -0.10 38.93
CA ASP A 355 12.72 0.93 39.97
C ASP A 355 12.68 0.34 41.40
N ALA A 356 12.62 1.20 42.41
CA ALA A 356 12.58 0.78 43.80
C ALA A 356 11.28 0.03 44.17
N ALA A 357 10.24 0.16 43.41
CA ALA A 357 8.97 -0.57 43.56
C ALA A 357 8.97 -1.92 42.79
N GLY A 358 10.02 -2.21 42.05
CA GLY A 358 10.14 -3.43 41.25
C GLY A 358 9.57 -3.32 39.81
N SER A 359 9.12 -2.13 39.41
CA SER A 359 8.56 -1.93 38.06
C SER A 359 9.66 -1.70 37.03
N TYR A 360 9.54 -2.29 35.84
CA TYR A 360 10.43 -2.03 34.71
C TYR A 360 10.06 -0.70 34.06
N THR A 361 10.99 0.22 33.98
CA THR A 361 10.78 1.60 33.51
C THR A 361 11.91 2.06 32.59
N GLY A 362 11.64 3.11 31.81
CA GLY A 362 12.62 3.76 30.95
C GLY A 362 12.04 5.00 30.28
N SER A 363 12.75 5.50 29.28
CA SER A 363 12.28 6.61 28.45
C SER A 363 12.27 6.21 26.98
N MET A 364 11.24 6.63 26.25
CA MET A 364 11.14 6.46 24.80
C MET A 364 10.78 7.77 24.12
N VAL A 365 11.19 7.91 22.89
CA VAL A 365 10.82 9.05 22.03
C VAL A 365 9.77 8.61 21.03
N VAL A 366 8.61 9.24 21.05
CA VAL A 366 7.59 9.08 19.99
C VAL A 366 7.88 10.09 18.91
N ALA A 367 8.07 9.63 17.68
CA ALA A 367 8.29 10.48 16.52
C ALA A 367 7.12 10.37 15.53
N SER A 368 6.80 11.49 14.86
CA SER A 368 5.75 11.51 13.83
C SER A 368 6.22 11.00 12.45
N GLY A 369 7.48 10.55 12.34
CA GLY A 369 8.04 9.95 11.16
C GLY A 369 7.66 8.48 10.99
N VAL A 370 8.18 7.86 9.93
CA VAL A 370 8.05 6.43 9.68
C VAL A 370 9.42 5.75 9.66
N ALA A 371 9.45 4.48 10.02
CA ALA A 371 10.61 3.62 9.89
C ALA A 371 10.20 2.28 9.28
N THR A 372 11.17 1.55 8.74
CA THR A 372 10.97 0.19 8.23
C THR A 372 11.69 -0.80 9.13
N ASP A 373 10.95 -1.79 9.60
CA ASP A 373 11.46 -2.94 10.32
C ASP A 373 11.54 -4.13 9.36
N LEU A 374 12.75 -4.49 8.95
CA LEU A 374 12.98 -5.57 8.00
C LEU A 374 12.86 -6.97 8.64
N GLU A 375 12.81 -7.06 9.95
CA GLU A 375 12.70 -8.31 10.69
C GLU A 375 11.25 -8.65 11.08
N ALA A 376 10.30 -7.80 10.70
CA ALA A 376 8.90 -7.95 11.10
C ALA A 376 8.30 -9.33 10.78
N THR A 377 8.76 -9.99 9.72
CA THR A 377 8.31 -11.33 9.29
C THR A 377 9.39 -12.40 9.47
N GLY A 378 10.53 -12.08 10.08
CA GLY A 378 11.69 -12.98 10.16
C GLY A 378 12.36 -13.20 8.79
N GLY A 379 12.17 -12.29 7.84
CA GLY A 379 12.71 -12.37 6.48
C GLY A 379 12.03 -13.41 5.58
N VAL A 380 10.91 -13.99 6.01
CA VAL A 380 10.18 -15.00 5.23
C VAL A 380 9.15 -14.30 4.34
N ILE A 381 9.25 -14.53 3.03
CA ILE A 381 8.23 -14.11 2.08
C ILE A 381 7.09 -15.13 2.11
N THR A 382 5.88 -14.66 2.41
CA THR A 382 4.67 -15.48 2.37
C THR A 382 3.67 -14.89 1.38
N MET A 383 2.89 -15.74 0.74
CA MET A 383 1.77 -15.27 -0.08
C MET A 383 0.75 -14.58 0.82
N SER A 384 0.25 -13.42 0.38
CA SER A 384 -0.84 -12.76 1.08
C SER A 384 -2.07 -13.66 1.09
N SER A 385 -2.64 -13.85 2.26
CA SER A 385 -3.77 -14.78 2.45
C SER A 385 -5.00 -14.43 1.62
N PHE A 386 -5.17 -13.16 1.28
CA PHE A 386 -6.24 -12.67 0.42
C PHE A 386 -5.96 -12.85 -1.08
N SER A 387 -4.69 -13.09 -1.49
CA SER A 387 -4.35 -13.16 -2.91
C SER A 387 -5.12 -14.27 -3.63
N SER A 388 -5.79 -13.91 -4.71
CA SER A 388 -6.39 -14.92 -5.58
C SER A 388 -5.33 -15.82 -6.19
N TRP A 389 -5.70 -17.05 -6.46
CA TRP A 389 -4.81 -18.12 -6.93
C TRP A 389 -5.53 -19.06 -7.87
N GLY A 390 -4.81 -20.02 -8.40
CA GLY A 390 -5.38 -21.09 -9.18
C GLY A 390 -5.51 -20.80 -10.66
N VAL A 391 -6.00 -21.81 -11.37
CA VAL A 391 -6.11 -21.85 -12.81
C VAL A 391 -7.46 -21.29 -13.22
N PRO A 392 -7.55 -20.35 -14.18
CA PRO A 392 -8.81 -19.93 -14.76
C PRO A 392 -9.51 -21.11 -15.48
N GLY A 393 -10.77 -20.89 -15.88
CA GLY A 393 -11.58 -21.92 -16.52
C GLY A 393 -11.01 -22.49 -17.84
N ASN A 394 -10.15 -21.73 -18.52
CA ASN A 394 -9.41 -22.15 -19.72
C ASN A 394 -8.13 -22.97 -19.42
N LEU A 395 -7.84 -23.24 -18.15
CA LEU A 395 -6.68 -24.00 -17.68
C LEU A 395 -5.31 -23.39 -18.03
N THR A 396 -5.24 -22.09 -18.32
CA THR A 396 -3.97 -21.38 -18.45
C THR A 396 -3.31 -21.18 -17.09
N LEU A 397 -1.99 -21.03 -17.07
CA LEU A 397 -1.25 -20.70 -15.83
C LEU A 397 -1.50 -19.23 -15.49
N LYS A 398 -2.19 -19.00 -14.37
CA LYS A 398 -2.44 -17.69 -13.78
C LYS A 398 -2.46 -17.83 -12.26
N PRO A 399 -2.01 -16.84 -11.49
CA PRO A 399 -1.22 -15.67 -11.91
C PRO A 399 0.18 -16.08 -12.38
N GLU A 400 0.80 -15.26 -13.24
CA GLU A 400 2.14 -15.54 -13.78
C GLU A 400 3.27 -15.07 -12.87
N ILE A 401 3.05 -14.00 -12.12
CA ILE A 401 4.06 -13.36 -11.28
C ILE A 401 3.48 -12.97 -9.94
N THR A 402 4.35 -12.85 -8.95
CA THR A 402 4.02 -12.37 -7.60
C THR A 402 4.87 -11.16 -7.26
N ALA A 403 4.27 -10.14 -6.69
CA ALA A 403 4.98 -8.97 -6.17
C ALA A 403 4.48 -8.62 -4.75
N PRO A 404 5.21 -7.82 -3.97
CA PRO A 404 4.74 -7.35 -2.68
C PRO A 404 3.44 -6.56 -2.81
N GLY A 405 2.40 -6.97 -2.06
CA GLY A 405 1.09 -6.33 -2.07
C GLY A 405 0.40 -6.32 -0.71
N GLY A 406 0.94 -7.03 0.28
CA GLY A 406 0.48 -6.98 1.67
C GLY A 406 1.23 -5.92 2.47
N SER A 407 0.51 -5.02 3.15
CA SER A 407 1.07 -3.95 3.99
C SER A 407 2.06 -3.03 3.26
N ILE A 408 1.65 -2.51 2.12
CA ILE A 408 2.48 -1.63 1.29
C ILE A 408 2.24 -0.17 1.65
N TYR A 409 3.32 0.54 1.97
CA TYR A 409 3.31 1.96 2.29
C TYR A 409 3.54 2.79 1.04
N SER A 410 2.63 3.72 0.75
CA SER A 410 2.71 4.56 -0.45
C SER A 410 2.00 5.90 -0.27
N THR A 411 1.99 6.70 -1.31
CA THR A 411 1.36 8.02 -1.36
C THR A 411 -0.15 7.94 -1.20
N ARG A 412 -0.71 8.93 -0.52
CA ARG A 412 -2.14 9.13 -0.36
C ARG A 412 -2.51 10.58 -0.69
N ASP A 413 -3.78 10.87 -0.72
CA ASP A 413 -4.26 12.22 -1.00
C ASP A 413 -3.81 13.24 0.04
N GLY A 414 -3.83 14.54 -0.34
CA GLY A 414 -3.42 15.63 0.54
C GLY A 414 -1.95 15.60 0.96
N GLY A 415 -1.08 14.93 0.20
CA GLY A 415 0.34 14.80 0.52
C GLY A 415 0.61 13.85 1.70
N GLN A 416 -0.34 12.97 2.00
CA GLN A 416 -0.23 11.97 3.04
C GLN A 416 0.40 10.67 2.50
N TYR A 417 0.72 9.79 3.42
CA TYR A 417 1.24 8.45 3.14
C TYR A 417 0.53 7.44 4.04
N GLY A 418 0.41 6.21 3.58
CA GLY A 418 -0.27 5.18 4.37
C GLY A 418 -0.13 3.79 3.81
N LEU A 419 -0.57 2.81 4.60
CA LEU A 419 -0.56 1.40 4.25
C LEU A 419 -1.85 1.02 3.53
N MET A 420 -1.71 0.25 2.45
CA MET A 420 -2.80 -0.51 1.85
C MET A 420 -2.33 -1.94 1.55
N SER A 421 -3.29 -2.86 1.46
CA SER A 421 -3.02 -4.26 1.10
C SER A 421 -3.96 -4.69 0.00
N GLY A 422 -3.42 -5.42 -0.98
CA GLY A 422 -4.18 -5.93 -2.12
C GLY A 422 -3.26 -6.35 -3.26
N THR A 423 -3.75 -7.20 -4.13
CA THR A 423 -3.11 -7.44 -5.43
C THR A 423 -3.04 -6.16 -6.26
N SER A 424 -3.89 -5.17 -5.94
CA SER A 424 -3.83 -3.79 -6.45
C SER A 424 -2.53 -3.06 -6.08
N MET A 425 -1.82 -3.46 -5.02
CA MET A 425 -0.53 -2.91 -4.62
C MET A 425 0.62 -3.72 -5.22
N ALA A 426 0.41 -5.01 -5.48
CA ALA A 426 1.39 -5.87 -6.15
C ALA A 426 1.54 -5.52 -7.63
N SER A 427 0.43 -5.31 -8.34
CA SER A 427 0.40 -5.04 -9.78
C SER A 427 1.23 -3.81 -10.20
N PRO A 428 1.11 -2.63 -9.56
CA PRO A 428 1.90 -1.46 -9.93
C PRO A 428 3.41 -1.62 -9.68
N SER A 429 3.80 -2.45 -8.72
CA SER A 429 5.21 -2.80 -8.53
C SER A 429 5.75 -3.57 -9.73
N ALA A 430 4.99 -4.53 -10.25
CA ALA A 430 5.35 -5.26 -11.45
C ALA A 430 5.37 -4.36 -12.71
N ALA A 431 4.40 -3.46 -12.84
CA ALA A 431 4.36 -2.51 -13.96
C ALA A 431 5.56 -1.54 -13.94
N GLY A 432 5.93 -1.02 -12.78
CA GLY A 432 7.14 -0.21 -12.64
C GLY A 432 8.41 -0.98 -13.00
N MET A 433 8.51 -2.27 -12.59
CA MET A 433 9.64 -3.12 -13.02
C MET A 433 9.65 -3.34 -14.54
N ALA A 434 8.47 -3.54 -15.17
CA ALA A 434 8.37 -3.67 -16.61
C ALA A 434 8.88 -2.40 -17.33
N ALA A 435 8.51 -1.20 -16.83
CA ALA A 435 9.01 0.07 -17.37
C ALA A 435 10.55 0.19 -17.26
N VAL A 436 11.14 -0.24 -16.12
CA VAL A 436 12.62 -0.25 -15.97
C VAL A 436 13.28 -1.24 -16.93
N VAL A 437 12.66 -2.40 -17.18
CA VAL A 437 13.17 -3.37 -18.15
C VAL A 437 13.06 -2.82 -19.57
N ALA A 438 11.94 -2.18 -19.92
CA ALA A 438 11.77 -1.52 -21.21
C ALA A 438 12.84 -0.45 -21.45
N GLN A 439 13.09 0.41 -20.46
CA GLN A 439 14.17 1.40 -20.54
C GLN A 439 15.53 0.72 -20.81
N TYR A 440 15.85 -0.37 -20.13
CA TYR A 440 17.10 -1.10 -20.35
C TYR A 440 17.19 -1.67 -21.76
N ILE A 441 16.09 -2.22 -22.28
CA ILE A 441 16.01 -2.74 -23.65
C ILE A 441 16.26 -1.62 -24.65
N HIS A 442 15.58 -0.48 -24.55
CA HIS A 442 15.74 0.66 -25.44
C HIS A 442 17.14 1.27 -25.39
N GLU A 443 17.70 1.49 -24.18
CA GLU A 443 19.04 2.09 -24.03
C GLU A 443 20.15 1.19 -24.56
N ASN A 444 19.94 -0.12 -24.61
CA ASN A 444 20.92 -1.07 -25.12
C ASN A 444 20.58 -1.58 -26.55
N HIS A 445 19.56 -1.03 -27.20
CA HIS A 445 19.10 -1.40 -28.55
C HIS A 445 18.83 -2.90 -28.69
N LEU A 446 18.33 -3.56 -27.65
CA LEU A 446 18.04 -4.99 -27.66
C LEU A 446 16.80 -5.32 -28.49
N ASP A 447 15.88 -4.36 -28.60
CA ASP A 447 14.69 -4.37 -29.47
C ASP A 447 15.03 -4.48 -30.96
N GLN A 448 16.25 -4.08 -31.35
CA GLN A 448 16.76 -4.12 -32.72
C GLN A 448 17.55 -5.40 -33.05
N GLN A 449 17.70 -6.30 -32.09
CA GLN A 449 18.44 -7.55 -32.27
C GLN A 449 17.51 -8.65 -32.79
N GLU A 450 17.81 -9.20 -33.97
CA GLU A 450 17.06 -10.33 -34.54
C GLU A 450 17.03 -11.52 -33.57
N GLY A 451 15.86 -11.97 -33.20
CA GLY A 451 15.62 -13.17 -32.38
C GLY A 451 15.34 -12.92 -30.90
N LEU A 452 15.11 -11.68 -30.45
CA LEU A 452 14.69 -11.31 -29.09
C LEU A 452 13.24 -10.79 -29.03
N THR A 453 12.38 -11.20 -29.96
CA THR A 453 10.94 -10.90 -29.93
C THR A 453 10.17 -11.96 -29.18
#